data_9d30eb2a50370e4c3d3e3c8f23bf1962
#
_entry.id   9d30eb2a50370e4c3d3e3c8f23bf1962
#
_cell.length_a   1.000
_cell.length_b   1.000
_cell.length_c   1.000
_cell.angle_alpha   90.00
_cell.angle_beta   90.00
_cell.angle_gamma   90.00
#
_symmetry.space_group_name_H-M   'P 1'
#
loop_
_entity.id
_entity.type
_entity.pdbx_description
1 polymer ?
#
loop_
_entity_poly.entity_id
_entity_poly.type
_entity_poly.pdbx_seq_one_letter_code
_entity_poly.pdbx_strand_id
1 'polypeptide(L)'
;MPAVQETVDRVRQIDVDQYKYGFVTDIESEKAPIGLSEDTVRYISAKKNEPEWMLEWRLGAFRRWLTMREPTWARVDYPKIDYQNAYYYSAPKQKKALASLDEVDPQILETYNKLGIPLREQEMLAGVVRPEGERRVAVDAVFDSVSVATTFKEELKKAGVIFMPMSEAIREHPELVKKYLGSVVPTSDNFFATLNSAVFSDGSFVYVPAGVRCPMELSTYFRINEANTGQFERTLIIADKGAYVSYLEGCTAPMRDENQLHAAVVELVALDDAEIKYSTVQNWYPGDAEGKGGIFNFVTKRGDCRGARSKISWTQVETGSAITWKYPSCILRGDNSRGEFYSIAISNGRQQVDSSIGQRTPGGT
;
A
#
# COMPACT_ATOMS: atom_id res chain seq x y z
N MET A 1 18.82 35.45 2.20
CA MET A 1 18.57 35.45 0.75
C MET A 1 19.38 34.42 -0.05
N PRO A 2 20.65 34.02 0.33
CA PRO A 2 21.32 32.92 -0.39
C PRO A 2 20.58 31.58 -0.35
N ALA A 3 19.98 31.18 0.79
CA ALA A 3 19.26 29.93 0.94
C ALA A 3 18.01 29.80 0.05
N VAL A 4 17.31 30.91 -0.23
CA VAL A 4 16.17 30.93 -1.13
C VAL A 4 16.61 30.71 -2.57
N GLN A 5 17.70 31.32 -2.98
CA GLN A 5 18.26 31.15 -4.32
C GLN A 5 18.75 29.73 -4.55
N GLU A 6 19.44 29.15 -3.56
CA GLU A 6 19.88 27.75 -3.61
C GLU A 6 18.71 26.80 -3.73
N THR A 7 17.61 27.04 -2.99
CA THR A 7 16.39 26.24 -3.09
C THR A 7 15.75 26.38 -4.48
N VAL A 8 15.67 27.60 -5.02
CA VAL A 8 15.14 27.85 -6.36
C VAL A 8 15.99 27.15 -7.43
N ASP A 9 17.32 27.21 -7.30
CA ASP A 9 18.21 26.57 -8.27
C ASP A 9 18.14 25.03 -8.18
N ARG A 10 17.98 24.44 -6.99
CA ARG A 10 17.69 23.02 -6.81
C ARG A 10 16.37 22.61 -7.44
N VAL A 11 15.30 23.41 -7.26
CA VAL A 11 13.99 23.12 -7.87
C VAL A 11 14.08 23.19 -9.41
N ARG A 12 14.84 24.14 -9.96
CA ARG A 12 15.06 24.24 -11.42
C ARG A 12 15.89 23.09 -12.00
N GLN A 13 16.72 22.45 -11.20
CA GLN A 13 17.53 21.29 -11.59
C GLN A 13 16.77 19.96 -11.47
N ILE A 14 15.59 19.96 -10.87
CA ILE A 14 14.75 18.77 -10.84
C ILE A 14 14.22 18.56 -12.25
N ASP A 15 14.73 17.52 -12.90
CA ASP A 15 14.17 17.03 -14.15
C ASP A 15 12.84 16.34 -13.85
N VAL A 16 11.75 17.07 -14.00
CA VAL A 16 10.39 16.57 -13.77
C VAL A 16 9.88 15.73 -14.94
N ASP A 17 10.58 15.73 -16.06
CA ASP A 17 10.18 15.00 -17.26
C ASP A 17 10.77 13.60 -17.30
N GLN A 18 11.77 13.30 -16.46
CA GLN A 18 12.39 11.99 -16.41
C GLN A 18 11.89 11.15 -15.22
N TYR A 19 11.17 10.08 -15.51
CA TYR A 19 10.75 9.09 -14.51
C TYR A 19 11.94 8.20 -14.07
N LYS A 20 12.59 8.56 -12.94
CA LYS A 20 13.84 7.90 -12.46
C LYS A 20 13.66 6.45 -12.02
N TYR A 21 12.44 6.00 -11.75
CA TYR A 21 12.14 4.68 -11.21
C TYR A 21 11.80 3.65 -12.27
N GLY A 22 11.99 3.99 -13.54
CA GLY A 22 11.60 3.18 -14.70
C GLY A 22 12.44 1.92 -14.97
N PHE A 23 13.49 1.65 -14.19
CA PHE A 23 14.32 0.47 -14.36
C PHE A 23 13.58 -0.82 -13.98
N VAL A 24 13.96 -1.95 -14.58
CA VAL A 24 13.48 -3.30 -14.28
C VAL A 24 14.57 -4.04 -13.52
N THR A 25 14.19 -4.81 -12.51
CA THR A 25 15.10 -5.76 -11.84
C THR A 25 15.01 -7.09 -12.56
N ASP A 26 16.15 -7.58 -13.07
CA ASP A 26 16.22 -8.88 -13.77
C ASP A 26 16.29 -10.01 -12.74
N ILE A 27 15.14 -10.51 -12.36
CA ILE A 27 14.99 -11.59 -11.39
C ILE A 27 13.96 -12.61 -11.87
N GLU A 28 14.25 -13.89 -11.69
CA GLU A 28 13.31 -14.95 -12.04
C GLU A 28 12.11 -14.94 -11.11
N SER A 29 10.91 -14.83 -11.67
CA SER A 29 9.66 -14.77 -10.93
C SER A 29 8.80 -16.01 -11.16
N GLU A 30 8.09 -16.41 -10.12
CA GLU A 30 7.00 -17.37 -10.17
C GLU A 30 5.68 -16.61 -10.33
N LYS A 31 4.80 -17.04 -11.23
CA LYS A 31 3.51 -16.40 -11.50
C LYS A 31 2.36 -17.38 -11.34
N ALA A 32 1.21 -16.87 -10.92
CA ALA A 32 -0.06 -17.61 -11.08
C ALA A 32 -0.36 -17.83 -12.58
N PRO A 33 -1.23 -18.77 -12.93
CA PRO A 33 -1.83 -18.79 -14.26
C PRO A 33 -2.45 -17.43 -14.63
N ILE A 34 -2.36 -17.07 -15.91
CA ILE A 34 -2.96 -15.81 -16.39
C ILE A 34 -4.49 -15.86 -16.26
N GLY A 35 -5.07 -14.72 -15.94
CA GLY A 35 -6.51 -14.55 -15.81
C GLY A 35 -7.05 -14.73 -14.40
N LEU A 36 -8.28 -14.31 -14.21
CA LEU A 36 -9.00 -14.31 -12.95
C LEU A 36 -10.06 -15.39 -12.90
N SER A 37 -9.89 -16.35 -11.99
CA SER A 37 -10.80 -17.49 -11.78
C SER A 37 -10.78 -17.91 -10.31
N GLU A 38 -11.68 -18.83 -9.91
CA GLU A 38 -11.59 -19.45 -8.58
C GLU A 38 -10.25 -20.17 -8.38
N ASP A 39 -9.68 -20.79 -9.43
CA ASP A 39 -8.39 -21.45 -9.33
C ASP A 39 -7.26 -20.46 -9.07
N THR A 40 -7.31 -19.27 -9.68
CA THR A 40 -6.36 -18.19 -9.39
C THR A 40 -6.45 -17.75 -7.93
N VAL A 41 -7.67 -17.60 -7.38
CA VAL A 41 -7.90 -17.25 -5.97
C VAL A 41 -7.37 -18.34 -5.04
N ARG A 42 -7.64 -19.62 -5.34
CA ARG A 42 -7.13 -20.77 -4.57
C ARG A 42 -5.60 -20.87 -4.64
N TYR A 43 -5.02 -20.57 -5.80
CA TYR A 43 -3.57 -20.53 -5.98
C TYR A 43 -2.92 -19.50 -5.07
N ILE A 44 -3.45 -18.26 -5.03
CA ILE A 44 -2.95 -17.18 -4.16
C ILE A 44 -3.03 -17.62 -2.69
N SER A 45 -4.17 -18.12 -2.25
CA SER A 45 -4.39 -18.56 -0.88
C SER A 45 -3.43 -19.70 -0.48
N ALA A 46 -3.22 -20.68 -1.36
CA ALA A 46 -2.28 -21.78 -1.14
C ALA A 46 -0.84 -21.28 -1.05
N LYS A 47 -0.41 -20.35 -1.93
CA LYS A 47 0.94 -19.75 -1.90
C LYS A 47 1.21 -18.98 -0.62
N LYS A 48 0.21 -18.35 -0.04
CA LYS A 48 0.29 -17.62 1.23
C LYS A 48 0.08 -18.51 2.46
N ASN A 49 -0.17 -19.81 2.28
CA ASN A 49 -0.50 -20.76 3.36
C ASN A 49 -1.63 -20.24 4.25
N GLU A 50 -2.68 -19.73 3.63
CA GLU A 50 -3.81 -19.14 4.35
C GLU A 50 -4.71 -20.20 5.00
N PRO A 51 -5.29 -19.90 6.17
CA PRO A 51 -6.30 -20.76 6.77
C PRO A 51 -7.61 -20.74 5.95
N GLU A 52 -8.41 -21.80 6.08
CA GLU A 52 -9.66 -22.02 5.32
C GLU A 52 -10.61 -20.80 5.36
N TRP A 53 -10.78 -20.16 6.54
CA TRP A 53 -11.65 -19.00 6.67
C TRP A 53 -11.24 -17.83 5.74
N MET A 54 -9.95 -17.68 5.45
CA MET A 54 -9.45 -16.62 4.56
C MET A 54 -9.73 -16.99 3.10
N LEU A 55 -9.54 -18.24 2.72
CA LEU A 55 -9.90 -18.73 1.40
C LEU A 55 -11.40 -18.52 1.12
N GLU A 56 -12.27 -18.91 2.08
CA GLU A 56 -13.72 -18.70 1.94
C GLU A 56 -14.09 -17.22 1.81
N TRP A 57 -13.41 -16.35 2.56
CA TRP A 57 -13.61 -14.92 2.46
C TRP A 57 -13.24 -14.39 1.06
N ARG A 58 -12.12 -14.84 0.48
CA ARG A 58 -11.70 -14.51 -0.88
C ARG A 58 -12.66 -15.01 -1.94
N LEU A 59 -13.06 -16.26 -1.85
CA LEU A 59 -14.00 -16.85 -2.80
C LEU A 59 -15.36 -16.17 -2.75
N GLY A 60 -15.82 -15.78 -1.57
CA GLY A 60 -17.02 -14.97 -1.40
C GLY A 60 -16.92 -13.61 -2.09
N ALA A 61 -15.75 -12.94 -1.97
CA ALA A 61 -15.48 -11.69 -2.67
C ALA A 61 -15.42 -11.88 -4.19
N PHE A 62 -14.75 -12.92 -4.66
CA PHE A 62 -14.67 -13.24 -6.10
C PHE A 62 -16.06 -13.48 -6.72
N ARG A 63 -16.88 -14.33 -6.09
CA ARG A 63 -18.24 -14.61 -6.57
C ARG A 63 -19.11 -13.35 -6.60
N ARG A 64 -18.96 -12.47 -5.62
CA ARG A 64 -19.62 -11.16 -5.61
C ARG A 64 -19.11 -10.28 -6.76
N TRP A 65 -17.81 -10.22 -6.98
CA TRP A 65 -17.21 -9.43 -8.06
C TRP A 65 -17.76 -9.82 -9.43
N LEU A 66 -18.00 -11.10 -9.69
CA LEU A 66 -18.61 -11.59 -10.94
C LEU A 66 -20.01 -11.03 -11.20
N THR A 67 -20.71 -10.59 -10.15
CA THR A 67 -22.06 -9.99 -10.27
C THR A 67 -22.03 -8.47 -10.38
N MET A 68 -20.86 -7.85 -10.18
CA MET A 68 -20.71 -6.40 -10.21
C MET A 68 -20.39 -5.90 -11.63
N ARG A 69 -20.64 -4.62 -11.82
CA ARG A 69 -20.25 -3.91 -13.05
C ARG A 69 -19.14 -2.92 -12.72
N GLU A 70 -18.18 -2.81 -13.60
CA GLU A 70 -17.17 -1.77 -13.53
C GLU A 70 -17.86 -0.39 -13.53
N PRO A 71 -17.50 0.50 -12.57
CA PRO A 71 -18.17 1.78 -12.47
C PRO A 71 -17.78 2.71 -13.63
N THR A 72 -18.71 3.54 -14.06
CA THR A 72 -18.55 4.47 -15.20
C THR A 72 -18.75 5.94 -14.81
N TRP A 73 -18.86 6.23 -13.52
CA TRP A 73 -19.18 7.58 -13.02
C TRP A 73 -17.95 8.47 -12.82
N ALA A 74 -16.75 7.88 -12.75
CA ALA A 74 -15.51 8.66 -12.65
C ALA A 74 -15.24 9.43 -13.95
N ARG A 75 -14.67 10.61 -13.80
CA ARG A 75 -14.34 11.50 -14.93
C ARG A 75 -12.95 11.22 -15.48
N VAL A 76 -12.69 9.96 -15.77
CA VAL A 76 -11.46 9.48 -16.41
C VAL A 76 -11.83 8.58 -17.58
N ASP A 77 -11.05 8.67 -18.64
CA ASP A 77 -11.23 7.87 -19.84
C ASP A 77 -10.02 6.95 -20.01
N TYR A 78 -10.28 5.63 -20.05
CA TYR A 78 -9.26 4.61 -20.20
C TYR A 78 -9.79 3.43 -21.02
N PRO A 79 -8.92 2.70 -21.74
CA PRO A 79 -9.32 1.53 -22.49
C PRO A 79 -9.92 0.46 -21.56
N LYS A 80 -10.88 -0.30 -22.08
CA LYS A 80 -11.48 -1.41 -21.32
C LYS A 80 -10.39 -2.36 -20.81
N ILE A 81 -10.43 -2.62 -19.51
CA ILE A 81 -9.50 -3.54 -18.86
C ILE A 81 -9.88 -4.98 -19.22
N ASP A 82 -8.92 -5.76 -19.70
CA ASP A 82 -9.07 -7.20 -19.87
C ASP A 82 -8.57 -7.93 -18.61
N TYR A 83 -9.49 -8.22 -17.71
CA TYR A 83 -9.20 -8.94 -16.46
C TYR A 83 -8.75 -10.38 -16.68
N GLN A 84 -8.86 -10.93 -17.90
CA GLN A 84 -8.37 -12.27 -18.23
C GLN A 84 -6.96 -12.26 -18.80
N ASN A 85 -6.42 -11.08 -19.13
CA ASN A 85 -5.06 -10.92 -19.65
C ASN A 85 -4.13 -10.25 -18.63
N ALA A 86 -4.19 -10.65 -17.35
CA ALA A 86 -3.32 -10.15 -16.30
C ALA A 86 -2.92 -11.28 -15.35
N TYR A 87 -1.74 -11.14 -14.72
CA TYR A 87 -1.32 -11.98 -13.61
C TYR A 87 -1.75 -11.33 -12.29
N TYR A 88 -2.38 -12.12 -11.43
CA TYR A 88 -2.86 -11.68 -10.11
C TYR A 88 -1.92 -12.04 -8.96
N TYR A 89 -0.84 -12.72 -9.28
CA TYR A 89 0.23 -13.05 -8.36
C TYR A 89 1.53 -13.22 -9.12
N SER A 90 2.57 -12.57 -8.65
CA SER A 90 3.95 -12.75 -9.06
C SER A 90 4.86 -12.61 -7.82
N ALA A 91 5.86 -13.44 -7.72
CA ALA A 91 6.84 -13.38 -6.65
C ALA A 91 8.22 -13.79 -7.15
N PRO A 92 9.31 -13.19 -6.64
CA PRO A 92 10.65 -13.71 -6.88
C PRO A 92 10.73 -15.20 -6.50
N LYS A 93 11.37 -16.02 -7.32
CA LYS A 93 11.61 -17.43 -6.98
C LYS A 93 12.58 -17.52 -5.80
N GLN A 94 12.04 -17.59 -4.60
CA GLN A 94 12.82 -17.79 -3.39
C GLN A 94 12.88 -19.27 -3.03
N LYS A 95 14.08 -19.76 -2.67
CA LYS A 95 14.26 -21.16 -2.30
C LYS A 95 13.83 -21.52 -0.88
N LYS A 96 13.65 -20.51 0.02
CA LYS A 96 13.22 -20.69 1.43
C LYS A 96 12.59 -19.40 1.98
N ALA A 97 11.80 -19.52 3.05
CA ALA A 97 11.39 -18.37 3.87
C ALA A 97 12.64 -17.69 4.45
N LEU A 98 12.76 -16.39 4.28
CA LEU A 98 13.94 -15.64 4.71
C LEU A 98 13.88 -15.38 6.21
N ALA A 99 14.95 -15.78 6.91
CA ALA A 99 15.10 -15.53 8.34
C ALA A 99 15.83 -14.21 8.63
N SER A 100 16.58 -13.68 7.66
CA SER A 100 17.33 -12.43 7.78
C SER A 100 17.43 -11.68 6.44
N LEU A 101 17.79 -10.39 6.52
CA LEU A 101 18.08 -9.57 5.33
C LEU A 101 19.27 -10.10 4.50
N ASP A 102 20.21 -10.81 5.12
CA ASP A 102 21.37 -11.40 4.44
C ASP A 102 20.97 -12.53 3.47
N GLU A 103 19.75 -13.05 3.61
CA GLU A 103 19.20 -14.09 2.74
C GLU A 103 18.39 -13.50 1.57
N VAL A 104 18.13 -12.19 1.56
CA VAL A 104 17.43 -11.50 0.47
C VAL A 104 18.34 -11.47 -0.77
N ASP A 105 17.74 -11.73 -1.93
CA ASP A 105 18.46 -11.67 -3.21
C ASP A 105 19.18 -10.31 -3.35
N PRO A 106 20.48 -10.31 -3.64
CA PRO A 106 21.27 -9.08 -3.78
C PRO A 106 20.70 -8.09 -4.81
N GLN A 107 20.05 -8.56 -5.86
CA GLN A 107 19.43 -7.70 -6.88
C GLN A 107 18.20 -6.98 -6.33
N ILE A 108 17.45 -7.63 -5.44
CA ILE A 108 16.33 -6.98 -4.72
C ILE A 108 16.87 -5.91 -3.77
N LEU A 109 17.91 -6.22 -2.99
CA LEU A 109 18.54 -5.24 -2.10
C LEU A 109 19.08 -4.04 -2.89
N GLU A 110 19.74 -4.28 -4.02
CA GLU A 110 20.23 -3.21 -4.91
C GLU A 110 19.07 -2.37 -5.47
N THR A 111 17.95 -3.00 -5.80
CA THR A 111 16.73 -2.30 -6.24
C THR A 111 16.26 -1.30 -5.20
N TYR A 112 16.10 -1.71 -3.94
CA TYR A 112 15.68 -0.81 -2.88
C TYR A 112 16.72 0.26 -2.56
N ASN A 113 18.01 -0.05 -2.65
CA ASN A 113 19.08 0.94 -2.54
C ASN A 113 18.99 2.02 -3.63
N LYS A 114 18.76 1.63 -4.90
CA LYS A 114 18.52 2.58 -6.01
C LYS A 114 17.28 3.43 -5.80
N LEU A 115 16.28 2.89 -5.10
CA LEU A 115 15.06 3.63 -4.73
C LEU A 115 15.26 4.55 -3.52
N GLY A 116 16.42 4.48 -2.86
CA GLY A 116 16.71 5.25 -1.65
C GLY A 116 16.01 4.71 -0.41
N ILE A 117 15.61 3.44 -0.41
CA ILE A 117 14.92 2.77 0.69
C ILE A 117 15.94 1.95 1.50
N PRO A 118 16.30 2.38 2.72
CA PRO A 118 17.28 1.66 3.54
C PRO A 118 16.66 0.39 4.14
N LEU A 119 17.09 -0.77 3.70
CA LEU A 119 16.67 -2.06 4.27
C LEU A 119 17.63 -2.62 5.32
N ARG A 120 18.85 -2.11 5.42
CA ARG A 120 19.87 -2.64 6.33
C ARG A 120 19.83 -1.96 7.68
N GLU A 121 19.33 -2.68 8.69
CA GLU A 121 19.50 -2.29 10.10
C GLU A 121 20.98 -2.24 10.50
N GLN A 122 21.83 -3.07 9.91
CA GLN A 122 23.26 -3.20 10.24
C GLN A 122 24.06 -1.94 9.98
N GLU A 123 23.70 -1.11 9.00
CA GLU A 123 24.34 0.19 8.80
C GLU A 123 24.07 1.16 9.95
N MET A 124 22.99 0.93 10.70
CA MET A 124 22.62 1.71 11.88
C MET A 124 23.29 1.17 13.16
N LEU A 125 23.58 -0.15 13.22
CA LEU A 125 24.31 -0.79 14.33
C LEU A 125 25.83 -0.66 14.19
N ALA A 126 26.36 -0.49 12.98
CA ALA A 126 27.79 -0.38 12.70
C ALA A 126 28.42 0.99 13.03
N GLY A 127 27.74 1.84 13.80
CA GLY A 127 28.35 3.08 14.31
C GLY A 127 28.46 4.20 13.27
N VAL A 128 27.74 4.15 12.17
CA VAL A 128 27.53 5.34 11.32
C VAL A 128 26.67 6.29 12.14
N VAL A 129 27.33 7.20 12.84
CA VAL A 129 26.70 8.25 13.63
C VAL A 129 25.90 9.12 12.67
N ARG A 130 24.57 8.92 12.67
CA ARG A 130 23.67 9.88 12.05
C ARG A 130 23.62 11.14 12.91
N PRO A 131 23.43 12.32 12.31
CA PRO A 131 23.24 13.55 13.08
C PRO A 131 22.15 13.33 14.14
N GLU A 132 22.38 13.82 15.37
CA GLU A 132 21.37 13.81 16.43
C GLU A 132 20.08 14.42 15.91
N GLY A 133 18.98 13.64 15.93
CA GLY A 133 17.65 14.07 15.51
C GLY A 133 17.05 13.35 14.28
N GLU A 134 17.81 12.48 13.60
CA GLU A 134 17.21 11.67 12.53
C GLU A 134 16.18 10.67 13.10
N ARG A 135 14.93 10.76 12.59
CA ARG A 135 13.86 9.86 12.99
C ARG A 135 14.12 8.45 12.47
N ARG A 136 13.94 7.48 13.35
CA ARG A 136 14.02 6.05 12.98
C ARG A 136 12.74 5.64 12.27
N VAL A 137 12.90 4.87 11.20
CA VAL A 137 11.79 4.37 10.38
C VAL A 137 11.91 2.86 10.25
N ALA A 138 10.88 2.12 10.66
CA ALA A 138 10.77 0.71 10.33
C ALA A 138 10.17 0.57 8.94
N VAL A 139 10.77 -0.25 8.09
CA VAL A 139 10.39 -0.41 6.69
C VAL A 139 9.95 -1.85 6.43
N ASP A 140 8.83 -2.00 5.74
CA ASP A 140 8.42 -3.23 5.06
C ASP A 140 8.55 -3.03 3.55
N ALA A 141 9.32 -3.89 2.90
CA ALA A 141 9.59 -3.80 1.47
C ALA A 141 8.80 -4.89 0.74
N VAL A 142 7.87 -4.48 -0.12
CA VAL A 142 7.03 -5.38 -0.91
C VAL A 142 7.45 -5.32 -2.37
N PHE A 143 7.85 -6.47 -2.91
CA PHE A 143 8.25 -6.66 -4.30
C PHE A 143 7.24 -7.55 -5.00
N ASP A 144 6.53 -7.00 -5.99
CA ASP A 144 5.35 -7.63 -6.61
C ASP A 144 4.34 -8.09 -5.53
N SER A 145 4.11 -9.38 -5.41
CA SER A 145 3.09 -9.95 -4.53
C SER A 145 3.59 -10.40 -3.15
N VAL A 146 4.83 -10.10 -2.77
CA VAL A 146 5.40 -10.59 -1.50
C VAL A 146 6.22 -9.54 -0.75
N SER A 147 6.10 -9.53 0.58
CA SER A 147 7.06 -8.83 1.42
C SER A 147 8.40 -9.58 1.40
N VAL A 148 9.47 -8.86 1.09
CA VAL A 148 10.83 -9.41 0.98
C VAL A 148 11.70 -9.04 2.17
N ALA A 149 11.33 -8.03 2.94
CA ALA A 149 12.06 -7.61 4.12
C ALA A 149 11.19 -6.73 5.01
N THR A 150 11.23 -6.97 6.33
CA THR A 150 10.64 -6.07 7.35
C THR A 150 11.68 -5.78 8.42
N THR A 151 11.99 -4.51 8.66
CA THR A 151 13.01 -4.06 9.61
C THR A 151 12.43 -3.79 11.01
N PHE A 152 13.25 -3.84 12.06
CA PHE A 152 12.91 -3.50 13.45
C PHE A 152 11.77 -4.30 14.08
N LYS A 153 11.43 -5.49 13.57
CA LYS A 153 10.36 -6.34 14.12
C LYS A 153 10.51 -6.57 15.62
N GLU A 154 11.71 -6.93 16.09
CA GLU A 154 11.96 -7.25 17.50
C GLU A 154 11.86 -6.03 18.43
N GLU A 155 12.26 -4.86 17.96
CA GLU A 155 12.14 -3.62 18.73
C GLU A 155 10.68 -3.18 18.87
N LEU A 156 9.93 -3.23 17.79
CA LEU A 156 8.49 -2.95 17.80
C LEU A 156 7.73 -3.93 18.69
N LYS A 157 8.11 -5.21 18.63
CA LYS A 157 7.54 -6.27 19.49
C LYS A 157 7.78 -6.00 20.98
N LYS A 158 8.96 -5.47 21.39
CA LYS A 158 9.23 -5.08 22.78
C LYS A 158 8.28 -3.97 23.26
N ALA A 159 7.83 -3.11 22.37
CA ALA A 159 6.81 -2.09 22.64
C ALA A 159 5.37 -2.64 22.55
N GLY A 160 5.20 -3.90 22.20
CA GLY A 160 3.92 -4.54 21.95
C GLY A 160 3.29 -4.18 20.60
N VAL A 161 4.02 -3.45 19.75
CA VAL A 161 3.54 -3.05 18.42
C VAL A 161 3.72 -4.21 17.44
N ILE A 162 2.67 -4.56 16.71
CA ILE A 162 2.72 -5.51 15.62
C ILE A 162 2.89 -4.72 14.32
N PHE A 163 3.95 -5.00 13.57
CA PHE A 163 4.18 -4.51 12.22
C PHE A 163 4.74 -5.66 11.38
N MET A 164 3.95 -6.15 10.48
CA MET A 164 4.28 -7.33 9.67
C MET A 164 3.47 -7.35 8.37
N PRO A 165 3.86 -8.18 7.37
CA PRO A 165 3.05 -8.42 6.19
C PRO A 165 1.66 -8.96 6.56
N MET A 166 0.64 -8.57 5.79
CA MET A 166 -0.74 -9.04 5.99
C MET A 166 -0.83 -10.56 5.91
N SER A 167 -0.06 -11.18 5.02
CA SER A 167 -0.02 -12.64 4.89
C SER A 167 0.50 -13.36 6.14
N GLU A 168 1.44 -12.76 6.88
CA GLU A 168 1.88 -13.27 8.18
C GLU A 168 0.78 -13.06 9.24
N ALA A 169 0.20 -11.85 9.30
CA ALA A 169 -0.82 -11.51 10.30
C ALA A 169 -2.06 -12.41 10.21
N ILE A 170 -2.47 -12.81 9.01
CA ILE A 170 -3.59 -13.75 8.79
C ILE A 170 -3.34 -15.09 9.53
N ARG A 171 -2.08 -15.53 9.61
CA ARG A 171 -1.69 -16.79 10.25
C ARG A 171 -1.38 -16.63 11.74
N GLU A 172 -0.67 -15.55 12.10
CA GLU A 172 -0.15 -15.37 13.46
C GLU A 172 -1.11 -14.64 14.40
N HIS A 173 -1.97 -13.76 13.83
CA HIS A 173 -2.95 -12.96 14.57
C HIS A 173 -4.37 -13.06 14.01
N PRO A 174 -4.90 -14.29 13.75
CA PRO A 174 -6.16 -14.49 13.05
C PRO A 174 -7.34 -13.81 13.74
N GLU A 175 -7.35 -13.69 15.06
CA GLU A 175 -8.46 -13.07 15.80
C GLU A 175 -8.51 -11.55 15.58
N LEU A 176 -7.36 -10.88 15.52
CA LEU A 176 -7.30 -9.46 15.18
C LEU A 176 -7.71 -9.22 13.72
N VAL A 177 -7.17 -10.05 12.81
CA VAL A 177 -7.51 -9.91 11.38
C VAL A 177 -8.98 -10.15 11.14
N LYS A 178 -9.58 -11.24 11.66
CA LYS A 178 -11.02 -11.52 11.55
C LYS A 178 -11.91 -10.39 12.09
N LYS A 179 -11.46 -9.76 13.19
CA LYS A 179 -12.22 -8.68 13.81
C LYS A 179 -12.25 -7.40 12.99
N TYR A 180 -11.17 -7.09 12.27
CA TYR A 180 -11.00 -5.79 11.65
C TYR A 180 -10.96 -5.80 10.12
N LEU A 181 -10.48 -6.86 9.49
CA LEU A 181 -10.42 -6.97 8.02
C LEU A 181 -11.83 -6.86 7.41
N GLY A 182 -12.00 -5.95 6.48
CA GLY A 182 -13.28 -5.68 5.83
C GLY A 182 -14.29 -4.94 6.71
N SER A 183 -13.90 -4.51 7.93
CA SER A 183 -14.80 -3.77 8.83
C SER A 183 -14.98 -2.31 8.46
N VAL A 184 -14.08 -1.75 7.66
CA VAL A 184 -14.12 -0.37 7.16
C VAL A 184 -14.36 -0.34 5.65
N VAL A 185 -13.73 -1.26 4.92
CA VAL A 185 -13.93 -1.48 3.48
C VAL A 185 -14.44 -2.91 3.28
N PRO A 186 -15.75 -3.14 3.36
CA PRO A 186 -16.31 -4.48 3.18
C PRO A 186 -16.11 -5.01 1.75
N THR A 187 -16.20 -6.33 1.59
CA THR A 187 -16.08 -7.00 0.28
C THR A 187 -17.18 -6.60 -0.73
N SER A 188 -18.13 -5.79 -0.32
CA SER A 188 -19.23 -5.27 -1.15
C SER A 188 -19.11 -3.78 -1.43
N ASP A 189 -17.99 -3.15 -1.09
CA ASP A 189 -17.87 -1.70 -1.12
C ASP A 189 -17.96 -1.12 -2.54
N ASN A 190 -17.06 -1.52 -3.40
CA ASN A 190 -17.04 -1.14 -4.81
C ASN A 190 -16.32 -2.22 -5.63
N PHE A 191 -16.39 -2.11 -6.95
CA PHE A 191 -15.86 -3.09 -7.90
C PHE A 191 -14.37 -3.41 -7.66
N PHE A 192 -13.51 -2.39 -7.53
CA PHE A 192 -12.06 -2.57 -7.36
C PHE A 192 -11.68 -3.03 -5.95
N ALA A 193 -12.39 -2.59 -4.92
CA ALA A 193 -12.19 -3.08 -3.55
C ALA A 193 -12.65 -4.54 -3.40
N THR A 194 -13.69 -4.94 -4.12
CA THR A 194 -14.16 -6.33 -4.16
C THR A 194 -13.16 -7.21 -4.92
N LEU A 195 -12.62 -6.74 -6.05
CA LEU A 195 -11.52 -7.39 -6.76
C LEU A 195 -10.31 -7.56 -5.84
N ASN A 196 -9.87 -6.48 -5.19
CA ASN A 196 -8.77 -6.55 -4.22
C ASN A 196 -9.05 -7.60 -3.15
N SER A 197 -10.25 -7.64 -2.59
CA SER A 197 -10.63 -8.62 -1.58
C SER A 197 -10.44 -10.07 -2.05
N ALA A 198 -10.68 -10.35 -3.32
CA ALA A 198 -10.48 -11.68 -3.88
C ALA A 198 -9.00 -12.04 -4.07
N VAL A 199 -8.16 -11.08 -4.49
CA VAL A 199 -6.82 -11.37 -5.03
C VAL A 199 -5.67 -10.66 -4.33
N PHE A 200 -5.89 -9.86 -3.27
CA PHE A 200 -4.76 -9.21 -2.61
C PHE A 200 -3.72 -10.23 -2.17
N SER A 201 -2.47 -9.92 -2.40
CA SER A 201 -1.38 -10.86 -2.15
C SER A 201 -0.59 -10.54 -0.89
N ASP A 202 -0.36 -9.24 -0.64
CA ASP A 202 0.23 -8.76 0.61
C ASP A 202 -0.23 -7.32 0.91
N GLY A 203 0.43 -6.67 1.83
CA GLY A 203 0.19 -5.35 2.37
C GLY A 203 0.62 -5.34 3.82
N SER A 204 0.39 -4.25 4.53
CA SER A 204 0.84 -4.11 5.90
C SER A 204 -0.27 -4.36 6.91
N PHE A 205 0.05 -5.11 7.94
CA PHE A 205 -0.74 -5.21 9.16
C PHE A 205 -0.03 -4.48 10.30
N VAL A 206 -0.75 -3.51 10.89
CA VAL A 206 -0.25 -2.75 12.04
C VAL A 206 -1.28 -2.78 13.16
N TYR A 207 -0.84 -3.17 14.35
CA TYR A 207 -1.61 -3.02 15.58
C TYR A 207 -0.76 -2.34 16.65
N VAL A 208 -1.26 -1.22 17.16
CA VAL A 208 -0.63 -0.50 18.27
C VAL A 208 -1.51 -0.64 19.50
N PRO A 209 -1.02 -1.27 20.58
CA PRO A 209 -1.82 -1.55 21.77
C PRO A 209 -2.20 -0.29 22.53
N ALA A 210 -3.20 -0.42 23.41
CA ALA A 210 -3.74 0.69 24.19
C ALA A 210 -2.65 1.44 24.97
N GLY A 211 -2.68 2.76 24.88
CA GLY A 211 -1.76 3.69 25.56
C GLY A 211 -0.34 3.72 24.99
N VAL A 212 -0.07 2.96 23.92
CA VAL A 212 1.28 2.91 23.33
C VAL A 212 1.42 3.98 22.24
N ARG A 213 2.47 4.77 22.35
CA ARG A 213 2.95 5.60 21.26
C ARG A 213 4.02 4.83 20.49
N CYS A 214 3.76 4.54 19.21
CA CYS A 214 4.72 3.79 18.38
C CYS A 214 6.10 4.47 18.44
N PRO A 215 7.18 3.73 18.79
CA PRO A 215 8.49 4.33 19.08
C PRO A 215 9.21 4.88 17.86
N MET A 216 8.75 4.54 16.66
CA MET A 216 9.32 5.01 15.41
C MET A 216 8.24 5.17 14.34
N GLU A 217 8.56 5.82 13.24
CA GLU A 217 7.70 5.86 12.06
C GLU A 217 7.71 4.49 11.36
N LEU A 218 6.57 4.08 10.85
CA LEU A 218 6.44 2.86 10.05
C LEU A 218 6.34 3.24 8.57
N SER A 219 6.93 2.45 7.69
CA SER A 219 6.83 2.69 6.26
C SER A 219 6.70 1.37 5.51
N THR A 220 5.88 1.35 4.47
CA THR A 220 5.87 0.26 3.51
C THR A 220 6.12 0.81 2.12
N TYR A 221 6.98 0.11 1.38
CA TYR A 221 7.31 0.48 0.03
C TYR A 221 6.95 -0.63 -0.94
N PHE A 222 6.04 -0.31 -1.87
CA PHE A 222 5.56 -1.24 -2.89
C PHE A 222 6.29 -1.00 -4.21
N ARG A 223 6.85 -2.07 -4.77
CA ARG A 223 7.51 -2.06 -6.07
C ARG A 223 6.87 -3.10 -6.98
N ILE A 224 6.17 -2.67 -8.02
CA ILE A 224 5.84 -3.54 -9.15
C ILE A 224 7.12 -3.75 -9.96
N ASN A 225 7.40 -4.95 -10.39
CA ASN A 225 8.54 -5.25 -11.25
C ASN A 225 8.15 -6.07 -12.47
N GLU A 226 7.27 -7.05 -12.29
CA GLU A 226 6.94 -8.02 -13.32
C GLU A 226 5.94 -7.48 -14.35
N ALA A 227 6.09 -7.88 -15.63
CA ALA A 227 5.22 -7.48 -16.72
C ALA A 227 3.83 -8.10 -16.61
N ASN A 228 2.80 -7.42 -17.08
CA ASN A 228 1.40 -7.85 -17.07
C ASN A 228 0.86 -8.25 -15.69
N THR A 229 1.53 -7.84 -14.61
CA THR A 229 1.12 -8.15 -13.24
C THR A 229 0.37 -6.97 -12.66
N GLY A 230 -0.83 -7.22 -12.12
CA GLY A 230 -1.53 -6.26 -11.29
C GLY A 230 -0.93 -6.21 -9.88
N GLN A 231 -1.05 -5.06 -9.21
CA GLN A 231 -0.69 -4.89 -7.81
C GLN A 231 -1.96 -4.75 -6.97
N PHE A 232 -2.10 -5.65 -6.01
CA PHE A 232 -3.30 -5.75 -5.17
C PHE A 232 -2.90 -5.86 -3.71
N GLU A 233 -2.50 -4.74 -3.10
CA GLU A 233 -2.17 -4.71 -1.68
C GLU A 233 -3.38 -4.38 -0.81
N ARG A 234 -3.38 -4.91 0.43
CA ARG A 234 -4.37 -4.58 1.45
C ARG A 234 -3.70 -4.26 2.78
N THR A 235 -3.76 -3.01 3.17
CA THR A 235 -3.18 -2.51 4.42
C THR A 235 -4.27 -2.33 5.48
N LEU A 236 -4.01 -2.82 6.70
CA LEU A 236 -4.89 -2.66 7.85
C LEU A 236 -4.09 -2.11 9.04
N ILE A 237 -4.48 -0.91 9.50
CA ILE A 237 -3.83 -0.24 10.64
C ILE A 237 -4.85 -0.02 11.75
N ILE A 238 -4.53 -0.52 12.93
CA ILE A 238 -5.38 -0.41 14.12
C ILE A 238 -4.60 0.29 15.22
N ALA A 239 -5.08 1.46 15.66
CA ALA A 239 -4.61 2.13 16.86
C ALA A 239 -5.65 1.92 17.98
N ASP A 240 -5.26 1.16 19.01
CA ASP A 240 -6.11 0.90 20.17
C ASP A 240 -6.21 2.16 21.05
N LYS A 241 -6.99 2.12 22.12
CA LYS A 241 -7.30 3.28 22.96
C LYS A 241 -6.06 4.06 23.39
N GLY A 242 -6.03 5.36 23.09
CA GLY A 242 -4.91 6.24 23.42
C GLY A 242 -3.61 5.95 22.68
N ALA A 243 -3.64 5.09 21.66
CA ALA A 243 -2.46 4.76 20.88
C ALA A 243 -2.14 5.81 19.81
N TYR A 244 -0.88 5.86 19.39
CA TYR A 244 -0.42 6.72 18.31
C TYR A 244 0.47 5.96 17.33
N VAL A 245 0.23 6.17 16.03
CA VAL A 245 1.12 5.65 14.97
C VAL A 245 1.23 6.65 13.82
N SER A 246 2.45 6.77 13.27
CA SER A 246 2.74 7.42 11.99
C SER A 246 3.17 6.38 10.98
N TYR A 247 2.51 6.37 9.81
CA TYR A 247 2.75 5.40 8.76
C TYR A 247 2.86 6.09 7.40
N LEU A 248 3.86 5.68 6.62
CA LEU A 248 4.12 6.17 5.27
C LEU A 248 4.06 5.03 4.26
N GLU A 249 3.31 5.21 3.20
CA GLU A 249 3.26 4.29 2.06
C GLU A 249 3.90 4.93 0.83
N GLY A 250 4.84 4.23 0.22
CA GLY A 250 5.50 4.62 -1.03
C GLY A 250 5.28 3.58 -2.12
N CYS A 251 5.08 4.03 -3.37
CA CYS A 251 4.81 3.13 -4.47
C CYS A 251 5.53 3.56 -5.74
N THR A 252 6.12 2.60 -6.47
CA THR A 252 6.73 2.82 -7.80
C THR A 252 6.54 1.60 -8.70
N ALA A 253 6.68 1.82 -10.02
CA ALA A 253 6.67 0.77 -11.04
C ALA A 253 7.73 1.04 -12.11
N PRO A 254 8.21 0.04 -12.87
CA PRO A 254 9.07 0.23 -14.03
C PRO A 254 8.31 0.86 -15.19
N MET A 255 9.05 1.39 -16.18
CA MET A 255 8.47 1.78 -17.46
C MET A 255 8.12 0.54 -18.27
N ARG A 256 6.86 0.46 -18.71
CA ARG A 256 6.33 -0.63 -19.52
C ARG A 256 5.36 -0.09 -20.57
N ASP A 257 5.34 -0.74 -21.72
CA ASP A 257 4.45 -0.40 -22.83
C ASP A 257 3.00 -0.84 -22.62
N GLU A 258 2.75 -1.74 -21.69
CA GLU A 258 1.41 -2.16 -21.28
C GLU A 258 0.89 -1.37 -20.08
N ASN A 259 -0.43 -1.24 -20.00
CA ASN A 259 -1.07 -0.72 -18.78
C ASN A 259 -1.15 -1.81 -17.71
N GLN A 260 -0.83 -1.46 -16.48
CA GLN A 260 -0.91 -2.36 -15.33
C GLN A 260 -1.92 -1.82 -14.31
N LEU A 261 -2.74 -2.72 -13.77
CA LEU A 261 -3.76 -2.38 -12.79
C LEU A 261 -3.17 -2.39 -11.37
N HIS A 262 -3.30 -1.26 -10.69
CA HIS A 262 -3.09 -1.16 -9.25
C HIS A 262 -4.45 -0.93 -8.56
N ALA A 263 -4.92 -1.90 -7.80
CA ALA A 263 -6.17 -1.80 -7.06
C ALA A 263 -5.92 -2.15 -5.59
N ALA A 264 -5.60 -1.14 -4.79
CA ALA A 264 -5.27 -1.26 -3.39
C ALA A 264 -6.44 -0.93 -2.46
N VAL A 265 -6.40 -1.50 -1.26
CA VAL A 265 -7.31 -1.17 -0.17
C VAL A 265 -6.54 -0.85 1.10
N VAL A 266 -6.90 0.28 1.74
CA VAL A 266 -6.38 0.66 3.05
C VAL A 266 -7.53 0.88 4.02
N GLU A 267 -7.44 0.20 5.16
CA GLU A 267 -8.38 0.30 6.27
C GLU A 267 -7.67 0.82 7.52
N LEU A 268 -8.12 1.95 8.07
CA LEU A 268 -7.60 2.50 9.32
C LEU A 268 -8.69 2.47 10.39
N VAL A 269 -8.35 2.01 11.58
CA VAL A 269 -9.26 1.97 12.74
C VAL A 269 -8.62 2.69 13.92
N ALA A 270 -9.22 3.80 14.35
CA ALA A 270 -8.79 4.54 15.53
C ALA A 270 -9.84 4.40 16.64
N LEU A 271 -9.45 3.83 17.79
CA LEU A 271 -10.31 3.70 18.98
C LEU A 271 -10.24 4.95 19.85
N ASP A 272 -10.84 4.93 21.06
CA ASP A 272 -10.93 6.11 21.92
C ASP A 272 -9.56 6.77 22.13
N ASP A 273 -9.47 8.10 21.97
CA ASP A 273 -8.26 8.91 22.11
C ASP A 273 -7.07 8.49 21.22
N ALA A 274 -7.28 7.59 20.26
CA ALA A 274 -6.21 7.13 19.38
C ALA A 274 -5.97 8.10 18.22
N GLU A 275 -4.73 8.15 17.75
CA GLU A 275 -4.34 8.96 16.59
C GLU A 275 -3.56 8.13 15.58
N ILE A 276 -4.00 8.17 14.31
CA ILE A 276 -3.29 7.62 13.16
C ILE A 276 -2.90 8.76 12.23
N LYS A 277 -1.59 8.92 11.99
CA LYS A 277 -1.08 9.75 10.92
C LYS A 277 -0.71 8.85 9.75
N TYR A 278 -1.48 8.89 8.68
CA TYR A 278 -1.24 8.11 7.47
C TYR A 278 -0.78 9.01 6.34
N SER A 279 0.35 8.68 5.76
CA SER A 279 0.90 9.40 4.61
C SER A 279 1.10 8.46 3.43
N THR A 280 0.91 8.94 2.20
CA THR A 280 1.20 8.17 1.00
C THR A 280 1.81 9.05 -0.08
N VAL A 281 2.83 8.52 -0.74
CA VAL A 281 3.44 9.09 -1.94
C VAL A 281 3.34 8.05 -3.04
N GLN A 282 2.51 8.33 -4.04
CA GLN A 282 2.32 7.43 -5.18
C GLN A 282 2.98 8.04 -6.41
N ASN A 283 4.08 7.43 -6.80
CA ASN A 283 4.87 7.84 -7.95
C ASN A 283 4.98 6.66 -8.94
N TRP A 284 3.83 6.27 -9.46
CA TRP A 284 3.73 5.23 -10.47
C TRP A 284 4.17 5.73 -11.85
N TYR A 285 4.58 4.81 -12.71
CA TYR A 285 4.88 5.15 -14.10
C TYR A 285 3.63 5.72 -14.81
N PRO A 286 3.74 6.92 -15.43
CA PRO A 286 2.58 7.60 -16.02
C PRO A 286 2.24 7.16 -17.45
N GLY A 287 3.05 6.34 -18.09
CA GLY A 287 3.06 6.10 -19.51
C GLY A 287 4.05 7.00 -20.26
N ASP A 288 4.24 6.76 -21.54
CA ASP A 288 5.10 7.56 -22.41
C ASP A 288 4.42 8.86 -22.87
N ALA A 289 5.12 9.65 -23.72
CA ALA A 289 4.61 10.91 -24.25
C ALA A 289 3.38 10.72 -25.16
N GLU A 290 3.24 9.57 -25.78
CA GLU A 290 2.11 9.17 -26.63
C GLU A 290 0.93 8.67 -25.79
N GLY A 291 1.12 8.42 -24.47
CA GLY A 291 0.12 7.89 -23.55
C GLY A 291 0.02 6.37 -23.56
N LYS A 292 1.07 5.67 -24.03
CA LYS A 292 1.15 4.22 -24.02
C LYS A 292 1.73 3.71 -22.71
N GLY A 293 1.18 2.64 -22.18
CA GLY A 293 1.58 2.07 -20.90
C GLY A 293 1.11 2.89 -19.69
N GLY A 294 1.79 2.69 -18.58
CA GLY A 294 1.49 3.36 -17.31
C GLY A 294 0.49 2.65 -16.43
N ILE A 295 0.40 3.08 -15.18
CA ILE A 295 -0.40 2.42 -14.15
C ILE A 295 -1.83 2.99 -14.10
N PHE A 296 -2.82 2.10 -14.06
CA PHE A 296 -4.20 2.43 -13.67
C PHE A 296 -4.32 2.26 -12.16
N ASN A 297 -4.37 3.38 -11.46
CA ASN A 297 -4.29 3.46 -10.01
C ASN A 297 -5.68 3.68 -9.39
N PHE A 298 -6.39 2.57 -9.11
CA PHE A 298 -7.75 2.55 -8.57
C PHE A 298 -7.74 2.11 -7.11
N VAL A 299 -7.76 3.07 -6.19
CA VAL A 299 -7.48 2.82 -4.77
C VAL A 299 -8.65 3.21 -3.88
N THR A 300 -8.99 2.32 -2.95
CA THR A 300 -9.98 2.56 -1.90
C THR A 300 -9.29 2.68 -0.54
N LYS A 301 -9.29 3.89 0.04
CA LYS A 301 -8.70 4.14 1.35
C LYS A 301 -9.75 4.71 2.29
N ARG A 302 -9.96 4.06 3.45
CA ARG A 302 -10.91 4.53 4.45
C ARG A 302 -10.39 4.44 5.86
N GLY A 303 -10.68 5.50 6.62
CA GLY A 303 -10.48 5.55 8.05
C GLY A 303 -11.80 5.47 8.80
N ASP A 304 -11.82 4.77 9.92
CA ASP A 304 -12.92 4.72 10.87
C ASP A 304 -12.44 5.31 12.21
N CYS A 305 -12.80 6.57 12.46
CA CYS A 305 -12.64 7.22 13.74
C CYS A 305 -13.73 6.67 14.69
N ARG A 306 -13.53 5.43 15.12
CA ARG A 306 -14.52 4.61 15.84
C ARG A 306 -14.69 5.05 17.28
N GLY A 307 -13.62 5.48 17.92
CA GLY A 307 -13.60 5.89 19.32
C GLY A 307 -13.83 7.38 19.53
N ALA A 308 -14.25 7.75 20.73
CA ALA A 308 -14.38 9.14 21.13
C ALA A 308 -13.02 9.86 21.08
N ARG A 309 -12.99 11.10 20.58
CA ARG A 309 -11.80 11.95 20.42
C ARG A 309 -10.69 11.34 19.57
N SER A 310 -10.99 10.26 18.84
CA SER A 310 -10.04 9.66 17.91
C SER A 310 -9.74 10.58 16.73
N LYS A 311 -8.56 10.42 16.14
CA LYS A 311 -8.10 11.26 15.04
C LYS A 311 -7.42 10.43 13.95
N ILE A 312 -7.77 10.68 12.69
CA ILE A 312 -7.04 10.19 11.53
C ILE A 312 -6.63 11.38 10.67
N SER A 313 -5.33 11.53 10.48
CA SER A 313 -4.74 12.56 9.64
C SER A 313 -4.15 11.92 8.37
N TRP A 314 -4.66 12.33 7.20
CA TRP A 314 -4.23 11.86 5.90
C TRP A 314 -3.34 12.90 5.21
N THR A 315 -2.20 12.46 4.71
CA THR A 315 -1.41 13.24 3.77
C THR A 315 -1.19 12.39 2.54
N GLN A 316 -1.59 12.85 1.37
CA GLN A 316 -1.36 12.12 0.13
C GLN A 316 -0.76 13.00 -0.96
N VAL A 317 0.18 12.43 -1.69
CA VAL A 317 0.83 13.04 -2.84
C VAL A 317 0.74 12.06 -4.01
N GLU A 318 0.04 12.47 -5.05
CA GLU A 318 -0.16 11.72 -6.28
C GLU A 318 0.59 12.43 -7.41
N THR A 319 1.68 11.85 -7.89
CA THR A 319 2.54 12.48 -8.90
C THR A 319 2.80 11.60 -10.12
N GLY A 320 2.21 10.43 -10.15
CA GLY A 320 2.40 9.46 -11.21
C GLY A 320 1.08 8.88 -11.67
N SER A 321 1.15 7.71 -12.31
CA SER A 321 0.04 6.96 -12.92
C SER A 321 -0.47 7.56 -14.23
N ALA A 322 -0.89 6.70 -15.16
CA ALA A 322 -1.63 7.13 -16.35
C ALA A 322 -3.03 7.61 -15.93
N ILE A 323 -3.69 6.82 -15.08
CA ILE A 323 -5.02 7.11 -14.53
C ILE A 323 -4.95 7.00 -13.01
N THR A 324 -5.41 8.02 -12.30
CA THR A 324 -5.64 7.94 -10.85
C THR A 324 -7.12 8.12 -10.55
N TRP A 325 -7.69 7.12 -9.90
CA TRP A 325 -9.04 7.15 -9.39
C TRP A 325 -9.05 6.78 -7.90
N LYS A 326 -9.19 7.79 -7.04
CA LYS A 326 -8.95 7.63 -5.62
C LYS A 326 -9.83 8.54 -4.76
N TYR A 327 -10.64 7.93 -3.92
CA TYR A 327 -11.59 8.62 -3.04
C TYR A 327 -11.36 8.21 -1.58
N PRO A 328 -10.34 8.76 -0.90
CA PRO A 328 -10.14 8.53 0.52
C PRO A 328 -11.27 9.15 1.34
N SER A 329 -11.63 8.49 2.42
CA SER A 329 -12.67 8.99 3.32
C SER A 329 -12.44 8.63 4.78
N CYS A 330 -12.99 9.43 5.71
CA CYS A 330 -13.11 9.11 7.13
C CYS A 330 -14.56 8.97 7.54
N ILE A 331 -14.86 7.95 8.33
CA ILE A 331 -16.12 7.75 9.02
C ILE A 331 -15.91 8.26 10.45
N LEU A 332 -16.63 9.29 10.85
CA LEU A 332 -16.52 9.91 12.17
C LEU A 332 -17.64 9.37 13.06
N ARG A 333 -17.36 8.31 13.84
CA ARG A 333 -18.34 7.62 14.69
C ARG A 333 -18.28 8.04 16.15
N GLY A 334 -17.07 8.24 16.66
CA GLY A 334 -16.87 8.61 18.05
C GLY A 334 -17.14 10.09 18.30
N ASP A 335 -17.62 10.42 19.49
CA ASP A 335 -17.83 11.80 19.91
C ASP A 335 -16.53 12.59 19.83
N ASN A 336 -16.58 13.79 19.23
CA ASN A 336 -15.43 14.67 19.02
C ASN A 336 -14.29 14.03 18.18
N SER A 337 -14.58 12.98 17.40
CA SER A 337 -13.61 12.41 16.48
C SER A 337 -13.28 13.37 15.32
N ARG A 338 -12.08 13.25 14.75
CA ARG A 338 -11.57 14.16 13.71
C ARG A 338 -10.94 13.41 12.55
N GLY A 339 -11.27 13.85 11.32
CA GLY A 339 -10.58 13.48 10.11
C GLY A 339 -9.91 14.71 9.50
N GLU A 340 -8.62 14.62 9.18
CA GLU A 340 -7.85 15.68 8.52
C GLU A 340 -7.30 15.17 7.21
N PHE A 341 -7.39 15.99 6.15
CA PHE A 341 -6.88 15.62 4.82
C PHE A 341 -6.02 16.71 4.22
N TYR A 342 -4.84 16.32 3.78
CA TYR A 342 -3.94 17.12 2.97
C TYR A 342 -3.65 16.33 1.69
N SER A 343 -4.17 16.80 0.56
CA SER A 343 -4.06 16.09 -0.71
C SER A 343 -3.46 16.98 -1.78
N ILE A 344 -2.43 16.47 -2.43
CA ILE A 344 -1.76 17.10 -3.57
C ILE A 344 -1.81 16.10 -4.71
N ALA A 345 -2.38 16.49 -5.85
CA ALA A 345 -2.31 15.73 -7.09
C ALA A 345 -1.67 16.60 -8.16
N ILE A 346 -0.65 16.09 -8.80
CA ILE A 346 0.06 16.74 -9.90
C ILE A 346 -0.01 15.83 -11.11
N SER A 347 -0.64 16.31 -12.20
CA SER A 347 -0.71 15.60 -13.46
C SER A 347 0.04 16.36 -14.55
N ASN A 348 0.71 15.62 -15.44
CA ASN A 348 1.42 16.13 -16.59
C ASN A 348 1.08 15.30 -17.84
N GLY A 349 1.23 15.88 -19.01
CA GLY A 349 1.04 15.19 -20.27
C GLY A 349 -0.39 14.63 -20.42
N ARG A 350 -0.50 13.31 -20.53
CA ARG A 350 -1.76 12.57 -20.72
C ARG A 350 -2.35 11.95 -19.45
N GLN A 351 -1.77 12.23 -18.30
CA GLN A 351 -2.28 11.73 -17.02
C GLN A 351 -3.68 12.27 -16.71
N GLN A 352 -4.53 11.42 -16.16
CA GLN A 352 -5.86 11.77 -15.72
C GLN A 352 -6.02 11.46 -14.23
N VAL A 353 -6.57 12.41 -13.48
CA VAL A 353 -6.79 12.27 -12.04
C VAL A 353 -8.23 12.64 -11.71
N ASP A 354 -8.95 11.68 -11.13
CA ASP A 354 -10.23 11.93 -10.50
C ASP A 354 -10.11 11.51 -9.02
N SER A 355 -10.03 12.50 -8.14
CA SER A 355 -9.84 12.30 -6.70
C SER A 355 -10.72 13.24 -5.90
N SER A 356 -11.38 12.70 -4.89
CA SER A 356 -12.22 13.47 -3.97
C SER A 356 -12.02 12.96 -2.55
N ILE A 357 -12.25 13.82 -1.57
CA ILE A 357 -12.14 13.50 -0.15
C ILE A 357 -13.54 13.47 0.45
N GLY A 358 -13.85 12.39 1.18
CA GLY A 358 -15.12 12.23 1.88
C GLY A 358 -14.97 12.17 3.39
N GLN A 359 -15.84 12.88 4.10
CA GLN A 359 -16.08 12.67 5.55
C GLN A 359 -17.55 12.29 5.73
N ARG A 360 -17.79 11.27 6.54
CA ARG A 360 -19.14 10.79 6.85
C ARG A 360 -19.35 10.71 8.35
N THR A 361 -20.46 11.29 8.83
CA THR A 361 -20.95 11.11 10.20
C THR A 361 -22.15 10.17 10.15
N PRO A 362 -22.18 9.06 10.91
CA PRO A 362 -23.39 8.25 11.04
C PRO A 362 -24.52 9.09 11.63
N GLY A 363 -25.66 9.18 10.94
CA GLY A 363 -26.83 9.94 11.40
C GLY A 363 -26.90 11.41 10.96
N GLY A 364 -25.94 11.91 10.19
CA GLY A 364 -26.08 13.20 9.50
C GLY A 364 -26.95 13.01 8.25
N THR A 365 -28.15 13.58 8.23
CA THR A 365 -29.03 13.76 7.05
C THR A 365 -28.43 14.81 6.12
#